data_000ed8793abfc60cd34c29d6e0a20f9b
#
_entry.id   000ed8793abfc60cd34c29d6e0a20f9b
#
_cell.length_a   1.000
_cell.length_b   1.000
_cell.length_c   1.000
_cell.angle_alpha   90.00
_cell.angle_beta   90.00
_cell.angle_gamma   90.00
#
_symmetry.space_group_name_H-M   'P 1'
#
loop_
_entity.id
_entity.type
_entity.pdbx_description
1 polymer ?
#
loop_
_entity_poly.entity_id
_entity_poly.type
_entity_poly.pdbx_seq_one_letter_code
_entity_poly.pdbx_strand_id
1 'polypeptide(L)'
;MKDRYVIDTNVLIAASAAMAMRSGKPLLPHHQEVTPQDAGQLEKVLDWLLAFEQSDSRLVLDNAGLINVEYHHKLDFYDYGIQVVMLKLSREQIDRVDVEYDADGNGIVPQPLDEIVHDLADRKMVAAAIAALQLPGSSAVAFAGDTDWYDWEAALLQTGLTLEPIIETWSRAKYAEKTLRQARRHHQQKHTRPKQNQKTKNQKTPQGSKS
;
A
#
# COMPACT_ATOMS: atom_id res chain seq x y z
N MET A 1 16.31 -9.91 -8.82
CA MET A 1 15.41 -10.23 -7.69
C MET A 1 16.19 -10.15 -6.38
N LYS A 2 15.54 -9.72 -5.28
CA LYS A 2 16.07 -9.86 -3.92
C LYS A 2 15.89 -11.29 -3.44
N ASP A 3 16.52 -11.66 -2.31
CA ASP A 3 16.36 -13.01 -1.75
C ASP A 3 14.92 -13.25 -1.25
N ARG A 4 14.22 -12.20 -0.83
CA ARG A 4 12.82 -12.27 -0.40
C ARG A 4 12.03 -10.99 -0.65
N TYR A 5 10.70 -11.16 -0.71
CA TYR A 5 9.75 -10.07 -0.91
C TYR A 5 8.53 -10.18 0.00
N VAL A 6 8.11 -9.05 0.55
CA VAL A 6 6.71 -8.81 0.87
C VAL A 6 6.08 -8.24 -0.40
N ILE A 7 4.99 -8.83 -0.87
CA ILE A 7 4.33 -8.42 -2.13
C ILE A 7 3.01 -7.76 -1.80
N ASP A 8 2.86 -6.50 -2.21
CA ASP A 8 1.58 -5.78 -2.12
C ASP A 8 0.50 -6.52 -2.92
N THR A 9 -0.68 -6.65 -2.35
CA THR A 9 -1.83 -7.35 -2.95
C THR A 9 -2.16 -6.84 -4.35
N ASN A 10 -1.99 -5.54 -4.59
CA ASN A 10 -2.22 -4.93 -5.91
C ASN A 10 -1.29 -5.48 -7.01
N VAL A 11 -0.09 -5.95 -6.67
CA VAL A 11 0.82 -6.63 -7.62
C VAL A 11 0.19 -7.93 -8.11
N LEU A 12 -0.33 -8.72 -7.18
CA LEU A 12 -0.96 -10.01 -7.50
C LEU A 12 -2.22 -9.84 -8.35
N ILE A 13 -3.05 -8.82 -8.02
CA ILE A 13 -4.27 -8.51 -8.78
C ILE A 13 -3.90 -8.00 -10.19
N ALA A 14 -2.95 -7.08 -10.30
CA ALA A 14 -2.51 -6.51 -11.57
C ALA A 14 -1.92 -7.57 -12.52
N ALA A 15 -1.08 -8.45 -11.98
CA ALA A 15 -0.52 -9.56 -12.75
C ALA A 15 -1.60 -10.56 -13.19
N SER A 16 -2.61 -10.82 -12.33
CA SER A 16 -3.75 -11.69 -12.67
C SER A 16 -4.61 -11.10 -13.79
N ALA A 17 -4.87 -9.78 -13.74
CA ALA A 17 -5.56 -9.07 -14.81
C ALA A 17 -4.80 -9.18 -16.14
N ALA A 18 -3.49 -8.93 -16.13
CA ALA A 18 -2.64 -9.06 -17.32
C ALA A 18 -2.63 -10.50 -17.88
N MET A 19 -2.53 -11.49 -17.00
CA MET A 19 -2.57 -12.91 -17.40
C MET A 19 -3.91 -13.29 -18.01
N ALA A 20 -5.03 -12.79 -17.47
CA ALA A 20 -6.35 -13.00 -18.06
C ALA A 20 -6.45 -12.39 -19.47
N MET A 21 -5.98 -11.14 -19.63
CA MET A 21 -5.94 -10.45 -20.94
C MET A 21 -5.07 -11.23 -21.95
N ARG A 22 -3.84 -11.61 -21.54
CA ARG A 22 -2.90 -12.40 -22.38
C ARG A 22 -3.52 -13.74 -22.83
N SER A 23 -4.32 -14.35 -21.97
CA SER A 23 -4.99 -15.63 -22.21
C SER A 23 -6.34 -15.52 -22.91
N GLY A 24 -6.81 -14.31 -23.27
CA GLY A 24 -8.12 -14.07 -23.86
C GLY A 24 -9.30 -14.41 -22.93
N LYS A 25 -9.07 -14.43 -21.61
CA LYS A 25 -10.10 -14.66 -20.60
C LYS A 25 -10.80 -13.35 -20.21
N PRO A 26 -12.08 -13.38 -19.79
CA PRO A 26 -12.74 -12.20 -19.28
C PRO A 26 -12.09 -11.70 -17.98
N LEU A 27 -12.05 -10.39 -17.82
CA LEU A 27 -11.63 -9.77 -16.57
C LEU A 27 -12.71 -9.93 -15.50
N LEU A 28 -12.33 -10.36 -14.33
CA LEU A 28 -13.19 -10.40 -13.15
C LEU A 28 -13.40 -8.99 -12.56
N PRO A 29 -14.42 -8.76 -11.72
CA PRO A 29 -14.69 -7.41 -11.18
C PRO A 29 -13.47 -6.80 -10.48
N HIS A 30 -12.77 -7.53 -9.63
CA HIS A 30 -11.58 -7.04 -8.92
C HIS A 30 -10.41 -6.71 -9.86
N HIS A 31 -10.34 -7.33 -11.05
CA HIS A 31 -9.36 -6.97 -12.08
C HIS A 31 -9.66 -5.60 -12.71
N GLN A 32 -10.93 -5.18 -12.74
CA GLN A 32 -11.33 -3.91 -13.33
C GLN A 32 -11.07 -2.71 -12.40
N GLU A 33 -10.93 -2.97 -11.10
CA GLU A 33 -10.66 -1.96 -10.07
C GLU A 33 -9.16 -1.73 -9.84
N VAL A 34 -8.29 -2.61 -10.37
CA VAL A 34 -6.85 -2.52 -10.16
C VAL A 34 -6.23 -1.30 -10.85
N THR A 35 -5.21 -0.77 -10.22
CA THR A 35 -4.38 0.30 -10.78
C THR A 35 -2.96 -0.25 -11.01
N PRO A 36 -2.36 -0.06 -12.19
CA PRO A 36 -2.86 0.64 -13.39
C PRO A 36 -3.87 -0.16 -14.20
N GLN A 37 -4.63 0.52 -15.08
CA GLN A 37 -5.45 -0.14 -16.10
C GLN A 37 -4.81 -0.13 -17.50
N ASP A 38 -3.67 0.51 -17.64
CA ASP A 38 -2.89 0.52 -18.87
C ASP A 38 -2.27 -0.86 -19.12
N ALA A 39 -2.60 -1.46 -20.26
CA ALA A 39 -2.18 -2.81 -20.60
C ALA A 39 -0.66 -2.99 -20.61
N GLY A 40 0.10 -1.97 -21.06
CA GLY A 40 1.55 -2.03 -21.08
C GLY A 40 2.17 -1.97 -19.67
N GLN A 41 1.52 -1.32 -18.71
CA GLN A 41 1.96 -1.34 -17.32
C GLN A 41 1.58 -2.64 -16.63
N LEU A 42 0.37 -3.14 -16.87
CA LEU A 42 -0.08 -4.45 -16.37
C LEU A 42 0.85 -5.57 -16.82
N GLU A 43 1.28 -5.53 -18.09
CA GLU A 43 2.23 -6.51 -18.65
C GLU A 43 3.58 -6.50 -17.94
N LYS A 44 4.11 -5.32 -17.59
CA LYS A 44 5.36 -5.22 -16.81
C LYS A 44 5.21 -5.83 -15.40
N VAL A 45 4.04 -5.64 -14.76
CA VAL A 45 3.77 -6.26 -13.46
C VAL A 45 3.70 -7.78 -13.59
N LEU A 46 3.07 -8.28 -14.65
CA LEU A 46 3.03 -9.71 -14.95
C LEU A 46 4.44 -10.27 -15.22
N ASP A 47 5.25 -9.60 -16.02
CA ASP A 47 6.61 -10.05 -16.30
C ASP A 47 7.48 -10.09 -15.03
N TRP A 48 7.30 -9.13 -14.13
CA TRP A 48 7.95 -9.15 -12.83
C TRP A 48 7.50 -10.37 -11.99
N LEU A 49 6.19 -10.63 -11.92
CA LEU A 49 5.65 -11.76 -11.14
C LEU A 49 6.05 -13.12 -11.74
N LEU A 50 6.13 -13.23 -13.08
CA LEU A 50 6.68 -14.40 -13.77
C LEU A 50 8.15 -14.64 -13.41
N ALA A 51 8.96 -13.58 -13.38
CA ALA A 51 10.35 -13.66 -12.96
C ALA A 51 10.48 -14.06 -11.48
N PHE A 52 9.62 -13.53 -10.60
CA PHE A 52 9.54 -13.93 -9.20
C PHE A 52 9.15 -15.42 -9.06
N GLU A 53 8.13 -15.87 -9.76
CA GLU A 53 7.70 -17.28 -9.76
C GLU A 53 8.85 -18.24 -10.10
N GLN A 54 9.64 -17.89 -11.12
CA GLN A 54 10.74 -18.73 -11.64
C GLN A 54 12.03 -18.63 -10.80
N SER A 55 12.14 -17.63 -9.95
CA SER A 55 13.33 -17.39 -9.13
C SER A 55 13.33 -18.22 -7.84
N ASP A 56 14.48 -18.26 -7.17
CA ASP A 56 14.61 -18.79 -5.81
C ASP A 56 14.22 -17.78 -4.74
N SER A 57 13.77 -16.58 -5.13
CA SER A 57 13.28 -15.55 -4.22
C SER A 57 12.11 -16.07 -3.40
N ARG A 58 12.09 -15.75 -2.11
CA ARG A 58 11.11 -16.24 -1.15
C ARG A 58 10.00 -15.21 -0.91
N LEU A 59 8.79 -15.69 -0.70
CA LEU A 59 7.66 -14.84 -0.30
C LEU A 59 7.64 -14.72 1.22
N VAL A 60 7.60 -13.49 1.73
CA VAL A 60 7.43 -13.23 3.17
C VAL A 60 5.94 -13.25 3.51
N LEU A 61 5.59 -14.03 4.51
CA LEU A 61 4.24 -14.09 5.09
C LEU A 61 4.35 -14.02 6.63
N ASP A 62 3.33 -13.51 7.27
CA ASP A 62 3.23 -13.51 8.72
C ASP A 62 2.87 -14.90 9.27
N ASN A 63 3.29 -15.19 10.50
CA ASN A 63 2.97 -16.45 11.19
C ASN A 63 1.48 -16.59 11.50
N ALA A 64 0.77 -15.47 11.75
CA ALA A 64 -0.66 -15.47 11.98
C ALA A 64 -1.47 -15.76 10.70
N GLY A 65 -0.86 -15.62 9.51
CA GLY A 65 -1.47 -15.90 8.21
C GLY A 65 -2.40 -14.81 7.68
N LEU A 66 -2.44 -13.62 8.29
CA LEU A 66 -3.36 -12.55 7.90
C LEU A 66 -3.03 -11.93 6.53
N ILE A 67 -1.74 -11.91 6.13
CA ILE A 67 -1.34 -11.52 4.77
C ILE A 67 -1.91 -12.51 3.76
N ASN A 68 -1.76 -13.81 4.01
CA ASN A 68 -2.29 -14.84 3.12
C ASN A 68 -3.83 -14.80 3.06
N VAL A 69 -4.50 -14.54 4.18
CA VAL A 69 -5.95 -14.34 4.24
C VAL A 69 -6.37 -13.17 3.36
N GLU A 70 -5.64 -12.05 3.39
CA GLU A 70 -5.92 -10.91 2.52
C GLU A 70 -5.81 -11.27 1.04
N TYR A 71 -4.75 -11.97 0.64
CA TYR A 71 -4.59 -12.43 -0.74
C TYR A 71 -5.81 -13.25 -1.20
N HIS A 72 -6.29 -14.18 -0.38
CA HIS A 72 -7.46 -14.99 -0.68
C HIS A 72 -8.79 -14.23 -0.63
N HIS A 73 -8.89 -13.12 0.09
CA HIS A 73 -10.06 -12.26 0.08
C HIS A 73 -10.14 -11.37 -1.18
N LYS A 74 -8.98 -11.02 -1.75
CA LYS A 74 -8.87 -10.09 -2.88
C LYS A 74 -8.75 -10.77 -4.24
N LEU A 75 -8.37 -12.04 -4.27
CA LEU A 75 -8.15 -12.80 -5.48
C LEU A 75 -8.95 -14.11 -5.46
N ASP A 76 -9.41 -14.53 -6.63
CA ASP A 76 -10.03 -15.84 -6.81
C ASP A 76 -8.98 -16.95 -6.89
N PHE A 77 -9.39 -18.17 -6.58
CA PHE A 77 -8.50 -19.33 -6.61
C PHE A 77 -7.79 -19.52 -7.96
N TYR A 78 -8.44 -19.17 -9.07
CA TYR A 78 -7.87 -19.30 -10.43
C TYR A 78 -7.06 -18.08 -10.89
N ASP A 79 -6.93 -17.07 -10.06
CA ASP A 79 -6.10 -15.92 -10.37
C ASP A 79 -4.62 -16.30 -10.37
N TYR A 80 -3.89 -15.79 -11.37
CA TYR A 80 -2.47 -16.10 -11.51
C TYR A 80 -1.66 -15.71 -10.26
N GLY A 81 -1.97 -14.57 -9.65
CA GLY A 81 -1.32 -14.13 -8.42
C GLY A 81 -1.43 -15.14 -7.28
N ILE A 82 -2.62 -15.70 -7.05
CA ILE A 82 -2.83 -16.76 -6.04
C ILE A 82 -2.10 -18.06 -6.44
N GLN A 83 -2.08 -18.41 -7.72
CA GLN A 83 -1.35 -19.58 -8.17
C GLN A 83 0.16 -19.47 -7.89
N VAL A 84 0.75 -18.28 -8.05
CA VAL A 84 2.15 -18.01 -7.69
C VAL A 84 2.36 -18.15 -6.17
N VAL A 85 1.48 -17.60 -5.33
CA VAL A 85 1.55 -17.75 -3.86
C VAL A 85 1.50 -19.23 -3.47
N MET A 86 0.55 -20.01 -4.03
CA MET A 86 0.42 -21.43 -3.76
C MET A 86 1.65 -22.23 -4.24
N LEU A 87 2.23 -21.85 -5.37
CA LEU A 87 3.44 -22.49 -5.90
C LEU A 87 4.64 -22.22 -4.98
N LYS A 88 4.82 -20.99 -4.51
CA LYS A 88 5.87 -20.65 -3.53
C LYS A 88 5.70 -21.41 -2.21
N LEU A 89 4.46 -21.58 -1.75
CA LEU A 89 4.14 -22.44 -0.59
C LEU A 89 4.52 -23.90 -0.85
N SER A 90 4.15 -24.47 -1.99
CA SER A 90 4.42 -25.87 -2.33
C SER A 90 5.92 -26.18 -2.51
N ARG A 91 6.72 -25.17 -2.88
CA ARG A 91 8.16 -25.27 -3.03
C ARG A 91 8.93 -24.91 -1.74
N GLU A 92 8.23 -24.66 -0.65
CA GLU A 92 8.83 -24.20 0.62
C GLU A 92 9.64 -22.88 0.47
N GLN A 93 9.32 -22.09 -0.56
CA GLN A 93 9.94 -20.80 -0.83
C GLN A 93 9.20 -19.67 -0.07
N ILE A 94 8.96 -19.87 1.21
CA ILE A 94 8.28 -18.93 2.11
C ILE A 94 9.18 -18.65 3.31
N ASP A 95 9.28 -17.37 3.69
CA ASP A 95 9.81 -16.94 4.96
C ASP A 95 8.65 -16.46 5.84
N ARG A 96 8.48 -17.11 6.99
CA ARG A 96 7.45 -16.72 7.96
C ARG A 96 8.08 -15.84 9.03
N VAL A 97 7.42 -14.72 9.30
CA VAL A 97 7.87 -13.72 10.26
C VAL A 97 6.80 -13.46 11.33
N ASP A 98 7.23 -13.07 12.51
CA ASP A 98 6.33 -12.66 13.58
C ASP A 98 5.88 -11.22 13.35
N VAL A 99 4.56 -11.02 13.29
CA VAL A 99 3.91 -9.72 13.22
C VAL A 99 2.96 -9.62 14.39
N GLU A 100 3.09 -8.55 15.17
CA GLU A 100 2.13 -8.22 16.21
C GLU A 100 0.91 -7.53 15.59
N TYR A 101 -0.28 -7.82 16.13
CA TYR A 101 -1.55 -7.30 15.66
C TYR A 101 -2.33 -6.63 16.80
N ASP A 102 -3.04 -5.56 16.47
CA ASP A 102 -4.01 -4.96 17.38
C ASP A 102 -5.31 -5.82 17.46
N ALA A 103 -6.26 -5.37 18.29
CA ALA A 103 -7.53 -6.06 18.47
C ALA A 103 -8.41 -6.13 17.21
N ASP A 104 -8.17 -5.23 16.25
CA ASP A 104 -8.90 -5.14 14.98
C ASP A 104 -8.19 -5.90 13.85
N GLY A 105 -7.03 -6.50 14.12
CA GLY A 105 -6.24 -7.27 13.16
C GLY A 105 -5.33 -6.43 12.27
N ASN A 106 -5.03 -5.17 12.64
CA ASN A 106 -4.06 -4.36 11.94
C ASN A 106 -2.66 -4.65 12.47
N GLY A 107 -1.67 -4.69 11.59
CA GLY A 107 -0.28 -4.88 11.99
C GLY A 107 0.21 -3.71 12.85
N ILE A 108 0.88 -4.02 13.96
CA ILE A 108 1.55 -3.03 14.80
C ILE A 108 2.91 -2.71 14.20
N VAL A 109 3.14 -1.43 13.93
CA VAL A 109 4.42 -0.92 13.42
C VAL A 109 5.07 -0.01 14.48
N PRO A 110 6.42 0.06 14.56
CA PRO A 110 7.10 0.90 15.55
C PRO A 110 6.94 2.38 15.22
N GLN A 111 7.04 3.24 16.27
CA GLN A 111 7.13 4.68 16.05
C GLN A 111 8.41 5.04 15.26
N PRO A 112 8.34 6.05 14.39
CA PRO A 112 7.17 6.91 14.11
C PRO A 112 6.25 6.38 13.00
N LEU A 113 6.43 5.12 12.54
CA LEU A 113 5.66 4.57 11.41
C LEU A 113 4.17 4.43 11.69
N ASP A 114 3.78 4.24 12.95
CA ASP A 114 2.36 4.16 13.37
C ASP A 114 1.57 5.46 13.11
N GLU A 115 2.26 6.61 13.09
CA GLU A 115 1.66 7.90 12.74
C GLU A 115 1.73 8.19 11.23
N ILE A 116 2.65 7.55 10.52
CA ILE A 116 2.95 7.82 9.10
C ILE A 116 2.18 6.86 8.18
N VAL A 117 2.20 5.56 8.50
CA VAL A 117 1.46 4.54 7.76
C VAL A 117 0.01 4.57 8.21
N HIS A 118 -0.78 5.42 7.59
CA HIS A 118 -2.17 5.67 7.97
C HIS A 118 -3.17 4.69 7.35
N ASP A 119 -2.80 3.97 6.28
CA ASP A 119 -3.58 2.83 5.81
C ASP A 119 -3.34 1.63 6.73
N LEU A 120 -4.38 1.30 7.51
CA LEU A 120 -4.30 0.22 8.51
C LEU A 120 -4.17 -1.15 7.85
N ALA A 121 -4.73 -1.32 6.64
CA ALA A 121 -4.64 -2.58 5.91
C ALA A 121 -3.20 -2.91 5.49
N ASP A 122 -2.41 -1.88 5.14
CA ASP A 122 -1.03 -2.04 4.71
C ASP A 122 -0.04 -2.22 5.87
N ARG A 123 -0.43 -1.87 7.10
CA ARG A 123 0.47 -1.97 8.27
C ARG A 123 1.04 -3.37 8.46
N LYS A 124 0.28 -4.43 8.20
CA LYS A 124 0.78 -5.79 8.30
C LYS A 124 1.88 -6.10 7.30
N MET A 125 1.80 -5.53 6.07
CA MET A 125 2.85 -5.65 5.06
C MET A 125 4.13 -4.95 5.51
N VAL A 126 3.99 -3.73 6.06
CA VAL A 126 5.11 -2.97 6.62
C VAL A 126 5.73 -3.70 7.81
N ALA A 127 4.92 -4.19 8.75
CA ALA A 127 5.41 -4.94 9.91
C ALA A 127 6.14 -6.21 9.51
N ALA A 128 5.59 -6.98 8.55
CA ALA A 128 6.24 -8.17 8.01
C ALA A 128 7.58 -7.84 7.31
N ALA A 129 7.64 -6.73 6.57
CA ALA A 129 8.86 -6.29 5.92
C ALA A 129 9.94 -5.88 6.94
N ILE A 130 9.58 -5.20 8.02
CA ILE A 130 10.49 -4.85 9.13
C ILE A 130 11.01 -6.14 9.79
N ALA A 131 10.13 -7.09 10.10
CA ALA A 131 10.52 -8.36 10.70
C ALA A 131 11.46 -9.16 9.78
N ALA A 132 11.24 -9.10 8.47
CA ALA A 132 12.08 -9.76 7.47
C ALA A 132 13.52 -9.20 7.39
N LEU A 133 13.78 -7.97 7.88
CA LEU A 133 15.14 -7.41 7.96
C LEU A 133 16.05 -8.19 8.93
N GLN A 134 15.46 -8.95 9.86
CA GLN A 134 16.22 -9.78 10.79
C GLN A 134 16.69 -11.10 10.16
N LEU A 135 16.20 -11.45 8.99
CA LEU A 135 16.58 -12.66 8.27
C LEU A 135 17.83 -12.38 7.39
N PRO A 136 18.74 -13.37 7.22
CA PRO A 136 19.92 -13.18 6.40
C PRO A 136 19.56 -12.97 4.92
N GLY A 137 20.28 -12.07 4.26
CA GLY A 137 20.09 -11.75 2.84
C GLY A 137 19.27 -10.47 2.61
N SER A 138 18.95 -10.19 1.34
CA SER A 138 18.28 -8.98 0.90
C SER A 138 16.75 -9.16 0.90
N SER A 139 16.03 -8.14 1.34
CA SER A 139 14.56 -8.10 1.30
C SER A 139 14.06 -6.81 0.68
N ALA A 140 12.85 -6.85 0.11
CA ALA A 140 12.15 -5.66 -0.35
C ALA A 140 10.64 -5.81 -0.22
N VAL A 141 9.95 -4.66 -0.24
CA VAL A 141 8.51 -4.60 -0.49
C VAL A 141 8.32 -4.31 -1.98
N ALA A 142 7.70 -5.23 -2.69
CA ALA A 142 7.33 -5.05 -4.10
C ALA A 142 5.91 -4.50 -4.20
N PHE A 143 5.76 -3.38 -4.91
CA PHE A 143 4.46 -2.75 -5.14
C PHE A 143 4.36 -2.21 -6.58
N ALA A 144 3.13 -1.94 -7.03
CA ALA A 144 2.88 -1.52 -8.40
C ALA A 144 2.08 -0.20 -8.47
N GLY A 145 0.77 -0.28 -8.49
CA GLY A 145 -0.11 0.87 -8.75
C GLY A 145 -0.45 1.71 -7.53
N ASP A 146 -0.24 1.19 -6.33
CA ASP A 146 -0.48 1.92 -5.11
C ASP A 146 0.56 3.01 -4.90
N THR A 147 0.08 4.25 -4.78
CA THR A 147 0.93 5.43 -4.60
C THR A 147 1.14 5.80 -3.13
N ASP A 148 0.47 5.15 -2.20
CA ASP A 148 0.57 5.44 -0.77
C ASP A 148 1.95 5.04 -0.22
N TRP A 149 2.59 4.04 -0.81
CA TRP A 149 3.97 3.66 -0.54
C TRP A 149 4.96 4.82 -0.68
N TYR A 150 4.69 5.80 -1.57
CA TYR A 150 5.52 6.99 -1.70
C TYR A 150 5.27 8.05 -0.63
N ASP A 151 4.07 8.08 -0.03
CA ASP A 151 3.80 8.94 1.12
C ASP A 151 4.65 8.52 2.33
N TRP A 152 4.97 7.24 2.43
CA TRP A 152 5.72 6.64 3.53
C TRP A 152 7.21 6.38 3.21
N GLU A 153 7.61 6.52 1.94
CA GLU A 153 8.92 6.11 1.42
C GLU A 153 10.09 6.58 2.29
N ALA A 154 10.12 7.88 2.62
CA ALA A 154 11.22 8.44 3.41
C ALA A 154 11.36 7.80 4.80
N ALA A 155 10.25 7.53 5.47
CA ALA A 155 10.24 6.90 6.78
C ALA A 155 10.58 5.41 6.69
N LEU A 156 10.07 4.70 5.70
CA LEU A 156 10.36 3.28 5.48
C LEU A 156 11.84 3.05 5.16
N LEU A 157 12.45 3.88 4.32
CA LEU A 157 13.88 3.80 4.01
C LEU A 157 14.75 4.06 5.24
N GLN A 158 14.33 4.90 6.19
CA GLN A 158 15.07 5.13 7.44
C GLN A 158 15.09 3.90 8.36
N THR A 159 14.13 2.98 8.23
CA THR A 159 14.16 1.69 8.95
C THR A 159 15.07 0.66 8.30
N GLY A 160 15.66 0.95 7.15
CA GLY A 160 16.47 0.03 6.38
C GLY A 160 15.66 -0.81 5.37
N LEU A 161 14.36 -0.58 5.23
CA LEU A 161 13.54 -1.24 4.22
C LEU A 161 13.97 -0.83 2.82
N THR A 162 13.90 -1.78 1.90
CA THR A 162 14.02 -1.52 0.46
C THR A 162 12.63 -1.54 -0.16
N LEU A 163 12.29 -0.51 -0.92
CA LEU A 163 11.08 -0.45 -1.72
C LEU A 163 11.41 -0.79 -3.17
N GLU A 164 10.63 -1.65 -3.80
CA GLU A 164 10.77 -2.04 -5.20
C GLU A 164 9.50 -1.70 -5.99
N PRO A 165 9.39 -0.46 -6.51
CA PRO A 165 8.29 -0.07 -7.37
C PRO A 165 8.44 -0.72 -8.75
N ILE A 166 7.59 -1.70 -9.08
CA ILE A 166 7.70 -2.50 -10.32
C ILE A 166 7.53 -1.64 -11.58
N ILE A 167 6.66 -0.63 -11.49
CA ILE A 167 6.37 0.31 -12.60
C ILE A 167 6.70 1.74 -12.18
N GLU A 168 7.91 1.97 -11.66
CA GLU A 168 8.34 3.20 -10.98
C GLU A 168 8.01 4.48 -11.75
N THR A 169 8.39 4.57 -13.02
CA THR A 169 8.15 5.78 -13.81
C THR A 169 6.68 6.16 -13.86
N TRP A 170 5.81 5.18 -14.03
CA TRP A 170 4.37 5.40 -14.09
C TRP A 170 3.80 5.77 -12.71
N SER A 171 4.15 5.01 -11.67
CA SER A 171 3.61 5.22 -10.32
C SER A 171 4.09 6.53 -9.70
N ARG A 172 5.34 6.96 -9.93
CA ARG A 172 5.83 8.29 -9.53
C ARG A 172 5.11 9.42 -10.26
N ALA A 173 4.80 9.27 -11.54
CA ALA A 173 4.00 10.27 -12.27
C ALA A 173 2.58 10.36 -11.66
N LYS A 174 1.94 9.23 -11.31
CA LYS A 174 0.64 9.21 -10.63
C LYS A 174 0.69 9.82 -9.24
N TYR A 175 1.73 9.53 -8.48
CA TYR A 175 1.95 10.16 -7.19
C TYR A 175 2.07 11.69 -7.29
N ALA A 176 2.83 12.20 -8.25
CA ALA A 176 2.95 13.64 -8.49
C ALA A 176 1.58 14.26 -8.85
N GLU A 177 0.76 13.59 -9.70
CA GLU A 177 -0.60 14.03 -9.99
C GLU A 177 -1.48 14.08 -8.73
N LYS A 178 -1.42 13.03 -7.87
CA LYS A 178 -2.14 12.96 -6.58
C LYS A 178 -1.79 14.14 -5.70
N THR A 179 -0.50 14.39 -5.49
CA THR A 179 0.03 15.47 -4.64
C THR A 179 -0.41 16.85 -5.13
N LEU A 180 -0.33 17.10 -6.45
CA LEU A 180 -0.79 18.35 -7.06
C LEU A 180 -2.31 18.57 -6.85
N ARG A 181 -3.12 17.53 -6.99
CA ARG A 181 -4.58 17.61 -6.74
C ARG A 181 -4.88 17.93 -5.28
N GLN A 182 -4.17 17.32 -4.36
CA GLN A 182 -4.32 17.58 -2.91
C GLN A 182 -3.94 19.03 -2.58
N ALA A 183 -2.81 19.52 -3.08
CA ALA A 183 -2.39 20.91 -2.88
C ALA A 183 -3.41 21.94 -3.39
N ARG A 184 -3.98 21.70 -4.58
CA ARG A 184 -5.05 22.56 -5.16
C ARG A 184 -6.31 22.56 -4.29
N ARG A 185 -6.76 21.41 -3.77
CA ARG A 185 -7.92 21.30 -2.87
C ARG A 185 -7.69 22.06 -1.58
N HIS A 186 -6.53 21.95 -0.96
CA HIS A 186 -6.18 22.69 0.24
C HIS A 186 -6.14 24.21 0.02
N HIS A 187 -5.63 24.65 -1.14
CA HIS A 187 -5.62 26.07 -1.50
C HIS A 187 -7.05 26.64 -1.64
N GLN A 188 -7.94 25.93 -2.33
CA GLN A 188 -9.34 26.33 -2.50
C GLN A 188 -10.08 26.40 -1.16
N GLN A 189 -9.89 25.43 -0.26
CA GLN A 189 -10.53 25.42 1.06
C GLN A 189 -10.10 26.59 1.95
N LYS A 190 -8.84 27.04 1.86
CA LYS A 190 -8.35 28.21 2.61
C LYS A 190 -8.98 29.52 2.12
N HIS A 191 -9.31 29.61 0.84
CA HIS A 191 -9.94 30.82 0.27
C HIS A 191 -11.45 30.89 0.41
N THR A 192 -12.12 29.78 0.67
CA THR A 192 -13.59 29.71 0.84
C THR A 192 -14.07 29.82 2.30
N ARG A 193 -13.18 29.87 3.28
CA ARG A 193 -13.57 30.14 4.68
C ARG A 193 -13.98 31.60 4.82
N PRO A 194 -15.27 31.92 5.11
CA PRO A 194 -15.69 33.30 5.34
C PRO A 194 -14.95 33.84 6.58
N LYS A 195 -14.39 35.04 6.47
CA LYS A 195 -13.90 35.80 7.63
C LYS A 195 -15.07 35.95 8.60
N GLN A 196 -15.07 35.19 9.68
CA GLN A 196 -16.01 35.39 10.78
C GLN A 196 -15.79 36.84 11.31
N ASN A 197 -16.80 37.67 11.10
CA ASN A 197 -16.90 39.00 11.61
C ASN A 197 -16.63 39.00 13.12
N GLN A 198 -15.53 39.62 13.56
CA GLN A 198 -15.39 40.14 14.92
C GLN A 198 -16.40 41.25 15.10
N LYS A 199 -17.64 40.93 15.50
CA LYS A 199 -18.56 41.90 16.07
C LYS A 199 -18.04 42.25 17.45
N THR A 200 -17.39 43.41 17.52
CA THR A 200 -17.09 44.17 18.73
C THR A 200 -18.35 44.27 19.57
N LYS A 201 -18.35 43.67 20.74
CA LYS A 201 -19.27 43.95 21.84
C LYS A 201 -18.85 45.29 22.47
N ASN A 202 -19.40 46.38 21.96
CA ASN A 202 -19.55 47.61 22.75
C ASN A 202 -20.80 47.46 23.62
N GLN A 203 -20.63 47.06 24.86
CA GLN A 203 -21.67 47.20 25.89
C GLN A 203 -21.52 48.53 26.59
N LYS A 204 -22.50 49.37 26.34
CA LYS A 204 -22.79 50.56 27.12
C LYS A 204 -23.15 50.18 28.56
N THR A 205 -22.47 50.80 29.48
CA THR A 205 -22.84 50.93 30.89
C THR A 205 -24.06 51.86 31.01
N PRO A 206 -25.09 51.50 31.77
CA PRO A 206 -26.04 52.51 32.28
C PRO A 206 -25.61 52.92 33.68
N GLN A 207 -25.39 54.24 33.81
CA GLN A 207 -25.32 54.95 35.07
C GLN A 207 -26.67 54.96 35.76
N GLY A 208 -26.58 54.85 37.02
CA GLY A 208 -27.33 55.05 38.13
C GLY A 208 -28.59 55.88 38.17
N SER A 209 -29.34 55.80 39.18
CA SER A 209 -29.73 56.94 40.00
C SER A 209 -30.78 56.49 41.00
N LYS A 210 -30.43 56.71 42.25
CA LYS A 210 -31.22 57.31 43.36
C LYS A 210 -32.70 56.87 43.51
N SER A 211 -32.99 56.22 44.57
CA SER A 211 -33.62 56.80 45.79
C SER A 211 -33.65 55.66 46.83
#